data_0506192182663e4b7e7c0ec98ca32063
#
_entry.id   0506192182663e4b7e7c0ec98ca32063
#
_cell.length_a   1.000
_cell.length_b   1.000
_cell.length_c   1.000
_cell.angle_alpha   90.00
_cell.angle_beta   90.00
_cell.angle_gamma   90.00
#
_symmetry.space_group_name_H-M   'P 1'
#
loop_
_entity.id
_entity.type
_entity.pdbx_description
1 polymer ?
#
loop_
_entity_poly.entity_id
_entity_poly.type
_entity_poly.pdbx_seq_one_letter_code
_entity_poly.pdbx_strand_id
1 'polypeptide(L)'
;MDKVYIQTYSVREEMDKDFTKAIETIAKIGYAGVEFAGNYGGLDVSGMKKLLADNGLDCISAHIGFDKTEESIDFIGGIGARYIICPSARVENYESAMKAVDELNRLGKACKAAGLKYGYHNHTSEFRTYEGKYLLEHMIENTDPSEVVFQLDVGWCVTAGADAIALINKHAGRFEMIHAKEAGKVIGTEDLIDWSKIQFGPDGRPIFTDEIKAQLAERMRMNVPTGTGLIDWSEVKKVADAQGAKAYVVEREWDYKDDIFQCVKEDWEFLSKV
;
A
#
# COMPACT_ATOMS: atom_id res chain seq x y z
N MET A 1 -14.27 9.13 -7.71
CA MET A 1 -12.84 9.06 -8.12
C MET A 1 -12.79 8.45 -9.51
N ASP A 2 -12.12 9.10 -10.46
CA ASP A 2 -12.14 8.64 -11.86
C ASP A 2 -11.36 7.35 -12.12
N LYS A 3 -10.36 7.06 -11.28
CA LYS A 3 -9.54 5.84 -11.35
C LYS A 3 -9.25 5.32 -9.95
N VAL A 4 -9.91 4.23 -9.61
CA VAL A 4 -9.68 3.48 -8.37
C VAL A 4 -8.99 2.16 -8.73
N TYR A 5 -7.87 1.90 -8.11
CA TYR A 5 -7.08 0.67 -8.23
C TYR A 5 -7.29 -0.22 -7.00
N ILE A 6 -6.89 -1.47 -7.10
CA ILE A 6 -6.89 -2.40 -5.97
C ILE A 6 -5.49 -2.93 -5.69
N GLN A 7 -5.09 -2.93 -4.42
CA GLN A 7 -3.94 -3.69 -3.96
C GLN A 7 -4.31 -5.18 -3.92
N THR A 8 -3.58 -6.01 -4.68
CA THR A 8 -3.91 -7.44 -4.83
C THR A 8 -3.71 -8.26 -3.55
N TYR A 9 -3.02 -7.72 -2.56
CA TYR A 9 -2.98 -8.32 -1.22
C TYR A 9 -4.38 -8.48 -0.61
N SER A 10 -5.30 -7.59 -0.94
CA SER A 10 -6.71 -7.67 -0.50
C SER A 10 -7.40 -8.96 -0.91
N VAL A 11 -7.05 -9.50 -2.06
CA VAL A 11 -7.65 -10.71 -2.65
C VAL A 11 -6.64 -11.84 -2.82
N ARG A 12 -5.55 -11.83 -2.04
CA ARG A 12 -4.41 -12.74 -2.15
C ARG A 12 -4.81 -14.21 -2.15
N GLU A 13 -5.74 -14.61 -1.29
CA GLU A 13 -6.19 -16.00 -1.21
C GLU A 13 -6.93 -16.46 -2.46
N GLU A 14 -7.70 -15.57 -3.08
CA GLU A 14 -8.38 -15.86 -4.34
C GLU A 14 -7.41 -15.86 -5.52
N MET A 15 -6.38 -14.99 -5.48
CA MET A 15 -5.29 -15.02 -6.47
C MET A 15 -4.47 -16.30 -6.39
N ASP A 16 -4.26 -16.85 -5.19
CA ASP A 16 -3.57 -18.14 -5.01
C ASP A 16 -4.39 -19.33 -5.50
N LYS A 17 -5.73 -19.25 -5.42
CA LYS A 17 -6.64 -20.28 -5.92
C LYS A 17 -6.74 -20.28 -7.46
N ASP A 18 -6.94 -19.10 -8.05
CA ASP A 18 -7.06 -18.91 -9.51
C ASP A 18 -6.74 -17.45 -9.87
N PHE A 19 -5.49 -17.24 -10.23
CA PHE A 19 -4.95 -15.90 -10.54
C PHE A 19 -5.74 -15.21 -11.66
N THR A 20 -5.97 -15.91 -12.77
CA THR A 20 -6.65 -15.35 -13.95
C THR A 20 -8.08 -14.94 -13.61
N LYS A 21 -8.81 -15.83 -12.93
CA LYS A 21 -10.19 -15.54 -12.52
C LYS A 21 -10.28 -14.40 -11.51
N ALA A 22 -9.31 -14.27 -10.61
CA ALA A 22 -9.26 -13.15 -9.67
C ALA A 22 -9.08 -11.82 -10.42
N ILE A 23 -8.16 -11.74 -11.40
CA ILE A 23 -7.97 -10.57 -12.27
C ILE A 23 -9.25 -10.24 -13.05
N GLU A 24 -9.91 -11.24 -13.65
CA GLU A 24 -11.19 -11.04 -14.35
C GLU A 24 -12.29 -10.51 -13.41
N THR A 25 -12.30 -10.96 -12.15
CA THR A 25 -13.29 -10.52 -11.17
C THR A 25 -13.05 -9.08 -10.76
N ILE A 26 -11.78 -8.68 -10.54
CA ILE A 26 -11.38 -7.29 -10.29
C ILE A 26 -11.87 -6.38 -11.42
N ALA A 27 -11.66 -6.78 -12.68
CA ALA A 27 -12.13 -6.03 -13.84
C ALA A 27 -13.67 -5.88 -13.88
N LYS A 28 -14.41 -6.97 -13.59
CA LYS A 28 -15.88 -6.98 -13.55
C LYS A 28 -16.45 -6.09 -12.43
N ILE A 29 -15.73 -5.90 -11.34
CA ILE A 29 -16.11 -4.97 -10.26
C ILE A 29 -16.06 -3.52 -10.77
N GLY A 30 -15.09 -3.18 -11.63
CA GLY A 30 -14.94 -1.86 -12.22
C GLY A 30 -13.67 -1.12 -11.82
N TYR A 31 -12.72 -1.81 -11.17
CA TYR A 31 -11.41 -1.22 -10.88
C TYR A 31 -10.69 -0.82 -12.18
N ALA A 32 -9.96 0.30 -12.15
CA ALA A 32 -9.17 0.78 -13.28
C ALA A 32 -7.90 -0.05 -13.51
N GLY A 33 -7.46 -0.78 -12.49
CA GLY A 33 -6.26 -1.60 -12.54
C GLY A 33 -5.85 -2.10 -11.18
N VAL A 34 -4.62 -2.59 -11.10
CA VAL A 34 -4.07 -3.27 -9.92
C VAL A 34 -2.76 -2.65 -9.46
N GLU A 35 -2.50 -2.77 -8.17
CA GLU A 35 -1.19 -2.74 -7.56
C GLU A 35 -0.85 -4.17 -7.11
N PHE A 36 0.22 -4.74 -7.60
CA PHE A 36 0.58 -6.13 -7.28
C PHE A 36 1.30 -6.25 -5.93
N ALA A 37 1.06 -7.38 -5.24
CA ALA A 37 1.72 -7.77 -3.99
C ALA A 37 2.33 -9.18 -4.12
N GLY A 38 3.41 -9.30 -4.89
CA GLY A 38 4.26 -10.49 -4.94
C GLY A 38 3.75 -11.68 -5.77
N ASN A 39 2.44 -11.86 -5.96
CA ASN A 39 1.90 -12.92 -6.81
C ASN A 39 1.62 -12.38 -8.22
N TYR A 40 2.27 -12.99 -9.22
CA TYR A 40 2.14 -12.62 -10.64
C TYR A 40 1.59 -13.80 -11.48
N GLY A 41 1.01 -14.82 -10.86
CA GLY A 41 0.42 -15.98 -11.54
C GLY A 41 1.40 -16.82 -12.36
N GLY A 42 2.70 -16.69 -12.12
CA GLY A 42 3.74 -17.37 -12.92
C GLY A 42 3.85 -16.88 -14.37
N LEU A 43 3.23 -15.73 -14.70
CA LEU A 43 3.24 -15.17 -16.04
C LEU A 43 4.54 -14.41 -16.31
N ASP A 44 5.00 -14.47 -17.55
CA ASP A 44 6.01 -13.56 -18.06
C ASP A 44 5.41 -12.19 -18.42
N VAL A 45 6.26 -11.23 -18.82
CA VAL A 45 5.84 -9.88 -19.20
C VAL A 45 4.75 -9.90 -20.28
N SER A 46 4.89 -10.74 -21.30
CA SER A 46 3.95 -10.83 -22.42
C SER A 46 2.60 -11.36 -21.97
N GLY A 47 2.61 -12.45 -21.19
CA GLY A 47 1.39 -13.06 -20.63
C GLY A 47 0.65 -12.11 -19.70
N MET A 48 1.37 -11.40 -18.81
CA MET A 48 0.76 -10.43 -17.91
C MET A 48 0.16 -9.24 -18.67
N LYS A 49 0.90 -8.65 -19.62
CA LYS A 49 0.36 -7.56 -20.46
C LYS A 49 -0.91 -7.98 -21.21
N LYS A 50 -0.91 -9.18 -21.76
CA LYS A 50 -2.09 -9.70 -22.43
C LYS A 50 -3.26 -9.87 -21.48
N LEU A 51 -3.07 -10.48 -20.32
CA LEU A 51 -4.14 -10.68 -19.32
C LEU A 51 -4.73 -9.35 -18.86
N LEU A 52 -3.90 -8.35 -18.54
CA LEU A 52 -4.38 -7.03 -18.12
C LEU A 52 -5.13 -6.32 -19.26
N ALA A 53 -4.59 -6.34 -20.49
CA ALA A 53 -5.21 -5.70 -21.65
C ALA A 53 -6.55 -6.34 -22.02
N ASP A 54 -6.64 -7.68 -22.02
CA ASP A 54 -7.88 -8.40 -22.29
C ASP A 54 -9.00 -8.06 -21.30
N ASN A 55 -8.62 -7.64 -20.08
CA ASN A 55 -9.55 -7.24 -19.01
C ASN A 55 -9.70 -5.73 -18.85
N GLY A 56 -9.03 -4.92 -19.65
CA GLY A 56 -9.09 -3.46 -19.59
C GLY A 56 -8.49 -2.87 -18.31
N LEU A 57 -7.54 -3.57 -17.70
CA LEU A 57 -6.88 -3.14 -16.46
C LEU A 57 -5.49 -2.54 -16.72
N ASP A 58 -5.14 -1.51 -15.97
CA ASP A 58 -3.77 -1.00 -15.85
C ASP A 58 -3.02 -1.72 -14.71
N CYS A 59 -1.68 -1.82 -14.80
CA CYS A 59 -0.81 -1.99 -13.64
C CYS A 59 -0.31 -0.62 -13.22
N ILE A 60 -0.73 -0.12 -12.04
CA ILE A 60 -0.24 1.18 -11.55
C ILE A 60 1.12 1.02 -10.87
N SER A 61 1.29 -0.01 -10.06
CA SER A 61 2.45 -0.24 -9.18
C SER A 61 2.57 -1.69 -8.75
N ALA A 62 3.67 -1.97 -8.06
CA ALA A 62 3.85 -3.20 -7.32
C ALA A 62 4.54 -2.93 -5.97
N HIS A 63 4.08 -3.62 -4.92
CA HIS A 63 4.72 -3.65 -3.62
C HIS A 63 5.91 -4.62 -3.66
N ILE A 64 7.12 -4.09 -3.50
CA ILE A 64 8.38 -4.85 -3.57
C ILE A 64 9.35 -4.32 -2.52
N GLY A 65 9.86 -5.20 -1.66
CA GLY A 65 10.83 -4.87 -0.63
C GLY A 65 12.18 -4.43 -1.21
N PHE A 66 12.99 -3.74 -0.41
CA PHE A 66 14.30 -3.21 -0.81
C PHE A 66 15.21 -4.26 -1.45
N ASP A 67 15.21 -5.48 -0.90
CA ASP A 67 16.06 -6.59 -1.33
C ASP A 67 15.70 -7.18 -2.70
N LYS A 68 14.47 -6.95 -3.17
CA LYS A 68 13.93 -7.50 -4.41
C LYS A 68 13.73 -6.46 -5.52
N THR A 69 13.87 -5.18 -5.19
CA THR A 69 13.53 -4.10 -6.12
C THR A 69 14.35 -4.15 -7.41
N GLU A 70 15.69 -4.24 -7.31
CA GLU A 70 16.54 -4.17 -8.50
C GLU A 70 16.28 -5.31 -9.49
N GLU A 71 16.09 -6.54 -9.01
CA GLU A 71 15.79 -7.69 -9.87
C GLU A 71 14.40 -7.64 -10.50
N SER A 72 13.49 -6.81 -9.95
CA SER A 72 12.10 -6.70 -10.39
C SER A 72 11.87 -5.57 -11.40
N ILE A 73 12.81 -4.62 -11.53
CA ILE A 73 12.66 -3.41 -12.37
C ILE A 73 12.21 -3.75 -13.80
N ASP A 74 12.90 -4.68 -14.45
CA ASP A 74 12.63 -5.01 -15.86
C ASP A 74 11.25 -5.65 -16.02
N PHE A 75 10.85 -6.52 -15.10
CA PHE A 75 9.53 -7.15 -15.15
C PHE A 75 8.43 -6.13 -14.89
N ILE A 76 8.55 -5.35 -13.82
CA ILE A 76 7.53 -4.39 -13.41
C ILE A 76 7.38 -3.25 -14.44
N GLY A 77 8.48 -2.71 -14.94
CA GLY A 77 8.44 -1.76 -16.06
C GLY A 77 7.89 -2.39 -17.34
N GLY A 78 8.29 -3.64 -17.61
CA GLY A 78 7.83 -4.42 -18.75
C GLY A 78 6.31 -4.63 -18.79
N ILE A 79 5.66 -4.86 -17.66
CA ILE A 79 4.19 -5.00 -17.58
C ILE A 79 3.43 -3.67 -17.62
N GLY A 80 4.13 -2.53 -17.63
CA GLY A 80 3.55 -1.20 -17.81
C GLY A 80 3.28 -0.45 -16.51
N ALA A 81 3.81 -0.90 -15.38
CA ALA A 81 3.71 -0.17 -14.13
C ALA A 81 4.46 1.17 -14.19
N ARG A 82 4.02 2.10 -13.36
CA ARG A 82 4.65 3.43 -13.23
C ARG A 82 5.49 3.54 -11.96
N TYR A 83 5.18 2.74 -10.96
CA TYR A 83 5.81 2.79 -9.65
C TYR A 83 6.22 1.41 -9.17
N ILE A 84 7.33 1.37 -8.42
CA ILE A 84 7.64 0.29 -7.48
C ILE A 84 7.58 0.91 -6.10
N ILE A 85 6.82 0.30 -5.19
CA ILE A 85 6.60 0.82 -3.84
C ILE A 85 7.18 -0.15 -2.83
N CYS A 86 8.08 0.33 -1.96
CA CYS A 86 8.49 -0.43 -0.79
C CYS A 86 7.31 -0.50 0.19
N PRO A 87 6.74 -1.70 0.44
CA PRO A 87 5.53 -1.82 1.25
C PRO A 87 5.78 -1.59 2.74
N SER A 88 7.02 -1.77 3.20
CA SER A 88 7.38 -1.67 4.61
C SER A 88 8.89 -1.66 4.79
N ALA A 89 9.38 -0.84 5.71
CA ALA A 89 10.70 -0.93 6.29
C ALA A 89 10.57 -0.96 7.83
N ARG A 90 11.57 -1.51 8.51
CA ARG A 90 11.59 -1.45 9.98
C ARG A 90 11.94 -0.05 10.45
N VAL A 91 10.97 0.85 10.45
CA VAL A 91 11.10 2.24 10.93
C VAL A 91 10.68 2.29 12.39
N GLU A 92 11.61 2.08 13.30
CA GLU A 92 11.36 2.08 14.75
C GLU A 92 11.79 3.39 15.43
N ASN A 93 12.76 4.09 14.84
CA ASN A 93 13.37 5.33 15.35
C ASN A 93 14.00 6.11 14.21
N TYR A 94 14.58 7.28 14.53
CA TYR A 94 15.21 8.16 13.55
C TYR A 94 16.37 7.49 12.78
N GLU A 95 17.20 6.70 13.45
CA GLU A 95 18.33 6.02 12.79
C GLU A 95 17.84 5.01 11.74
N SER A 96 16.82 4.21 12.08
CA SER A 96 16.23 3.24 11.13
C SER A 96 15.48 3.96 10.00
N ALA A 97 14.85 5.11 10.26
CA ALA A 97 14.24 5.93 9.21
C ALA A 97 15.29 6.44 8.22
N MET A 98 16.46 6.91 8.70
CA MET A 98 17.53 7.38 7.82
C MET A 98 18.17 6.25 7.02
N LYS A 99 18.31 5.06 7.59
CA LYS A 99 18.73 3.86 6.81
C LYS A 99 17.75 3.54 5.68
N ALA A 100 16.45 3.66 5.93
CA ALA A 100 15.45 3.49 4.89
C ALA A 100 15.55 4.60 3.81
N VAL A 101 15.84 5.84 4.19
CA VAL A 101 16.09 6.96 3.27
C VAL A 101 17.26 6.67 2.33
N ASP A 102 18.37 6.13 2.85
CA ASP A 102 19.52 5.76 2.03
C ASP A 102 19.15 4.75 0.94
N GLU A 103 18.38 3.71 1.31
CA GLU A 103 17.89 2.72 0.35
C GLU A 103 16.87 3.31 -0.63
N LEU A 104 15.96 4.17 -0.15
CA LEU A 104 14.99 4.85 -1.02
C LEU A 104 15.68 5.69 -2.09
N ASN A 105 16.68 6.50 -1.71
CA ASN A 105 17.44 7.32 -2.65
C ASN A 105 18.26 6.45 -3.62
N ARG A 106 18.87 5.34 -3.14
CA ARG A 106 19.63 4.41 -3.98
C ARG A 106 18.75 3.75 -5.03
N LEU A 107 17.62 3.19 -4.60
CA LEU A 107 16.67 2.48 -5.47
C LEU A 107 15.86 3.44 -6.35
N GLY A 108 15.59 4.65 -5.86
CA GLY A 108 14.96 5.72 -6.65
C GLY A 108 15.75 6.03 -7.91
N LYS A 109 17.08 6.14 -7.80
CA LYS A 109 17.98 6.34 -8.97
C LYS A 109 17.90 5.18 -9.96
N ALA A 110 17.92 3.92 -9.45
CA ALA A 110 17.85 2.73 -10.30
C ALA A 110 16.50 2.66 -11.04
N CYS A 111 15.38 2.88 -10.34
CA CYS A 111 14.05 2.90 -10.94
C CYS A 111 13.90 4.02 -11.98
N LYS A 112 14.39 5.23 -11.68
CA LYS A 112 14.34 6.37 -12.61
C LYS A 112 15.11 6.09 -13.90
N ALA A 113 16.26 5.42 -13.83
CA ALA A 113 17.03 5.03 -15.01
C ALA A 113 16.24 4.08 -15.93
N ALA A 114 15.30 3.31 -15.38
CA ALA A 114 14.39 2.43 -16.11
C ALA A 114 13.04 3.08 -16.47
N GLY A 115 12.86 4.38 -16.18
CA GLY A 115 11.62 5.10 -16.47
C GLY A 115 10.50 4.88 -15.43
N LEU A 116 10.82 4.30 -14.28
CA LEU A 116 9.92 4.09 -13.15
C LEU A 116 10.17 5.13 -12.05
N LYS A 117 9.20 5.32 -11.16
CA LYS A 117 9.40 5.98 -9.87
C LYS A 117 9.49 4.96 -8.76
N TYR A 118 10.33 5.23 -7.78
CA TYR A 118 10.37 4.43 -6.56
C TYR A 118 9.58 5.13 -5.46
N GLY A 119 8.92 4.36 -4.58
CA GLY A 119 8.15 4.95 -3.51
C GLY A 119 8.17 4.15 -2.21
N TYR A 120 7.57 4.75 -1.19
CA TYR A 120 7.43 4.18 0.14
C TYR A 120 5.98 4.24 0.61
N HIS A 121 5.50 3.14 1.19
CA HIS A 121 4.19 3.00 1.82
C HIS A 121 4.36 2.95 3.34
N ASN A 122 3.59 3.76 4.07
CA ASN A 122 3.66 3.85 5.52
C ASN A 122 2.70 2.90 6.23
N HIS A 123 3.09 2.57 7.47
CA HIS A 123 2.23 1.97 8.49
C HIS A 123 2.10 2.94 9.68
N THR A 124 1.82 2.44 10.87
CA THR A 124 1.66 3.27 12.08
C THR A 124 3.00 3.70 12.68
N SER A 125 4.05 2.90 12.56
CA SER A 125 5.36 3.16 13.20
C SER A 125 6.04 4.44 12.72
N GLU A 126 5.82 4.81 11.46
CA GLU A 126 6.39 6.00 10.84
C GLU A 126 5.81 7.30 11.38
N PHE A 127 4.70 7.22 12.15
CA PHE A 127 4.11 8.36 12.87
C PHE A 127 4.67 8.54 14.28
N ARG A 128 5.64 7.73 14.72
CA ARG A 128 6.46 8.06 15.89
C ARG A 128 7.21 9.36 15.64
N THR A 129 7.46 10.11 16.72
CA THR A 129 8.05 11.44 16.59
C THR A 129 9.53 11.45 17.00
N TYR A 130 10.30 12.23 16.26
CA TYR A 130 11.66 12.63 16.60
C TYR A 130 11.80 14.14 16.37
N GLU A 131 12.32 14.88 17.35
CA GLU A 131 12.47 16.35 17.31
C GLU A 131 11.21 17.10 16.85
N GLY A 132 10.03 16.63 17.27
CA GLY A 132 8.75 17.29 17.00
C GLY A 132 8.16 17.03 15.62
N LYS A 133 8.74 16.13 14.81
CA LYS A 133 8.23 15.69 13.52
C LYS A 133 8.01 14.18 13.52
N TYR A 134 7.11 13.69 12.68
CA TYR A 134 6.97 12.27 12.41
C TYR A 134 8.22 11.69 11.70
N LEU A 135 8.55 10.44 11.95
CA LEU A 135 9.64 9.76 11.22
C LEU A 135 9.37 9.78 9.71
N LEU A 136 8.11 9.63 9.30
CA LEU A 136 7.71 9.77 7.90
C LEU A 136 8.08 11.14 7.31
N GLU A 137 7.92 12.21 8.07
CA GLU A 137 8.29 13.57 7.61
C GLU A 137 9.80 13.69 7.41
N HIS A 138 10.60 13.10 8.31
CA HIS A 138 12.05 13.02 8.12
C HIS A 138 12.42 12.24 6.87
N MET A 139 11.73 11.13 6.58
CA MET A 139 11.95 10.36 5.34
C MET A 139 11.61 11.19 4.10
N ILE A 140 10.48 11.90 4.12
CA ILE A 140 10.05 12.78 3.02
C ILE A 140 11.08 13.88 2.76
N GLU A 141 11.55 14.56 3.81
CA GLU A 141 12.46 15.71 3.72
C GLU A 141 13.88 15.30 3.27
N ASN A 142 14.30 14.06 3.51
CA ASN A 142 15.64 13.56 3.19
C ASN A 142 15.71 12.67 1.94
N THR A 143 14.62 12.55 1.16
CA THR A 143 14.60 11.85 -0.11
C THR A 143 14.49 12.80 -1.31
N ASP A 144 15.14 12.46 -2.43
CA ASP A 144 15.08 13.25 -3.65
C ASP A 144 13.66 13.22 -4.27
N PRO A 145 12.93 14.35 -4.35
CA PRO A 145 11.57 14.39 -4.87
C PRO A 145 11.47 14.07 -6.37
N SER A 146 12.58 14.10 -7.10
CA SER A 146 12.60 13.73 -8.52
C SER A 146 12.71 12.22 -8.75
N GLU A 147 13.01 11.45 -7.71
CA GLU A 147 13.31 10.00 -7.76
C GLU A 147 12.39 9.19 -6.86
N VAL A 148 12.03 9.77 -5.69
CA VAL A 148 11.27 9.09 -4.64
C VAL A 148 9.94 9.79 -4.40
N VAL A 149 8.87 9.00 -4.39
CA VAL A 149 7.50 9.43 -4.04
C VAL A 149 7.04 8.72 -2.77
N PHE A 150 5.90 9.15 -2.24
CA PHE A 150 5.27 8.46 -1.12
C PHE A 150 3.85 8.04 -1.50
N GLN A 151 3.50 6.84 -1.07
CA GLN A 151 2.14 6.33 -1.09
C GLN A 151 1.61 6.44 0.34
N LEU A 152 0.75 7.44 0.58
CA LEU A 152 0.15 7.61 1.90
C LEU A 152 -0.95 6.59 2.11
N ASP A 153 -0.75 5.68 3.06
CA ASP A 153 -1.87 4.91 3.62
C ASP A 153 -2.58 5.78 4.66
N VAL A 154 -3.76 6.27 4.27
CA VAL A 154 -4.58 7.16 5.10
C VAL A 154 -5.16 6.42 6.30
N GLY A 155 -5.48 5.13 6.14
CA GLY A 155 -5.97 4.29 7.22
C GLY A 155 -4.96 4.11 8.34
N TRP A 156 -3.71 3.79 8.00
CA TRP A 156 -2.63 3.70 8.99
C TRP A 156 -2.27 5.05 9.59
N CYS A 157 -2.31 6.14 8.80
CA CYS A 157 -2.12 7.50 9.27
C CYS A 157 -3.13 7.85 10.38
N VAL A 158 -4.42 7.67 10.11
CA VAL A 158 -5.50 7.96 11.07
C VAL A 158 -5.48 6.97 12.24
N THR A 159 -5.18 5.71 12.01
CA THR A 159 -5.01 4.69 13.05
C THR A 159 -3.89 5.07 14.04
N ALA A 160 -2.80 5.66 13.54
CA ALA A 160 -1.72 6.20 14.37
C ALA A 160 -2.11 7.48 15.14
N GLY A 161 -3.23 8.11 14.83
CA GLY A 161 -3.69 9.35 15.42
C GLY A 161 -3.16 10.60 14.72
N ALA A 162 -2.62 10.47 13.51
CA ALA A 162 -2.11 11.58 12.72
C ALA A 162 -3.20 12.17 11.81
N ASP A 163 -3.02 13.43 11.41
CA ASP A 163 -3.89 14.15 10.50
C ASP A 163 -3.38 14.03 9.06
N ALA A 164 -4.04 13.18 8.27
CA ALA A 164 -3.68 12.92 6.89
C ALA A 164 -3.82 14.17 6.01
N ILE A 165 -4.82 15.01 6.25
CA ILE A 165 -5.06 16.24 5.48
C ILE A 165 -3.96 17.26 5.74
N ALA A 166 -3.59 17.47 7.01
CA ALA A 166 -2.49 18.34 7.38
C ALA A 166 -1.16 17.84 6.77
N LEU A 167 -0.92 16.52 6.79
CA LEU A 167 0.30 15.91 6.25
C LEU A 167 0.39 16.08 4.72
N ILE A 168 -0.69 15.83 3.98
CA ILE A 168 -0.75 16.01 2.53
C ILE A 168 -0.47 17.48 2.15
N ASN A 169 -1.11 18.41 2.86
CA ASN A 169 -0.89 19.84 2.60
C ASN A 169 0.54 20.29 2.93
N LYS A 170 1.13 19.80 4.02
CA LYS A 170 2.49 20.14 4.42
C LYS A 170 3.54 19.67 3.44
N HIS A 171 3.33 18.50 2.84
CA HIS A 171 4.28 17.86 1.91
C HIS A 171 3.72 17.79 0.49
N ALA A 172 3.25 18.92 -0.01
CA ALA A 172 2.66 19.06 -1.34
C ALA A 172 3.51 18.43 -2.44
N GLY A 173 2.88 17.64 -3.31
CA GLY A 173 3.54 16.96 -4.43
C GLY A 173 4.36 15.72 -4.07
N ARG A 174 4.45 15.34 -2.78
CA ARG A 174 5.22 14.15 -2.36
C ARG A 174 4.36 12.89 -2.32
N PHE A 175 3.05 13.01 -2.12
CA PHE A 175 2.11 11.89 -2.10
C PHE A 175 1.45 11.73 -3.46
N GLU A 176 2.12 10.99 -4.37
CA GLU A 176 1.56 10.74 -5.70
C GLU A 176 0.52 9.61 -5.70
N MET A 177 0.48 8.80 -4.66
CA MET A 177 -0.48 7.72 -4.49
C MET A 177 -1.10 7.75 -3.09
N ILE A 178 -2.38 7.42 -3.03
CA ILE A 178 -3.15 7.31 -1.78
C ILE A 178 -3.62 5.87 -1.64
N HIS A 179 -3.23 5.21 -0.55
CA HIS A 179 -3.80 3.94 -0.18
C HIS A 179 -5.12 4.19 0.56
N ALA A 180 -6.20 3.71 -0.06
CA ALA A 180 -7.55 3.88 0.45
C ALA A 180 -7.93 2.69 1.34
N LYS A 181 -7.35 2.68 2.52
CA LYS A 181 -7.66 1.81 3.64
C LYS A 181 -8.47 2.62 4.66
N GLU A 182 -9.59 2.08 5.13
CA GLU A 182 -10.40 2.76 6.15
C GLU A 182 -9.86 2.50 7.57
N ALA A 183 -10.01 3.48 8.44
CA ALA A 183 -9.67 3.38 9.86
C ALA A 183 -10.93 3.38 10.72
N GLY A 184 -11.15 2.30 11.48
CA GLY A 184 -12.27 2.21 12.42
C GLY A 184 -11.95 2.74 13.80
N LYS A 185 -10.66 2.90 14.15
CA LYS A 185 -10.22 3.26 15.50
C LYS A 185 -8.81 3.85 15.50
N VAL A 186 -8.56 4.80 16.38
CA VAL A 186 -7.22 5.29 16.71
C VAL A 186 -6.62 4.39 17.79
N ILE A 187 -5.40 3.89 17.57
CA ILE A 187 -4.66 3.05 18.53
C ILE A 187 -3.28 3.62 18.88
N GLY A 188 -2.79 4.58 18.08
CA GLY A 188 -1.44 5.12 18.22
C GLY A 188 -0.40 4.43 17.35
N THR A 189 0.88 4.66 17.66
CA THR A 189 2.02 4.25 16.83
C THR A 189 2.61 2.91 17.22
N GLU A 190 2.18 2.31 18.33
CA GLU A 190 2.68 1.02 18.79
C GLU A 190 1.97 -0.11 18.03
N ASP A 191 2.74 -1.10 17.58
CA ASP A 191 2.14 -2.30 17.01
C ASP A 191 1.45 -3.10 18.12
N LEU A 192 0.26 -3.60 17.84
CA LEU A 192 -0.46 -4.51 18.75
C LEU A 192 0.26 -5.84 18.91
N ILE A 193 1.18 -6.15 18.00
CA ILE A 193 1.92 -7.40 17.97
C ILE A 193 3.37 -7.13 18.28
N ASP A 194 3.87 -7.77 19.30
CA ASP A 194 5.31 -7.79 19.59
C ASP A 194 6.00 -8.82 18.67
N TRP A 195 6.38 -8.38 17.48
CA TRP A 195 7.05 -9.21 16.48
C TRP A 195 8.37 -9.81 16.98
N SER A 196 8.99 -9.25 18.00
CA SER A 196 10.22 -9.78 18.58
C SER A 196 10.00 -11.12 19.32
N LYS A 197 8.76 -11.39 19.72
CA LYS A 197 8.36 -12.63 20.41
C LYS A 197 7.91 -13.75 19.49
N ILE A 198 7.82 -13.49 18.18
CA ILE A 198 7.40 -14.50 17.22
C ILE A 198 8.52 -15.52 17.01
N GLN A 199 8.21 -16.79 17.27
CA GLN A 199 9.08 -17.91 16.97
C GLN A 199 8.93 -18.32 15.51
N PHE A 200 10.00 -18.80 14.91
CA PHE A 200 10.00 -19.31 13.54
C PHE A 200 10.18 -20.82 13.53
N GLY A 201 9.43 -21.50 12.71
CA GLY A 201 9.55 -22.94 12.50
C GLY A 201 10.83 -23.31 11.71
N PRO A 202 11.13 -24.62 11.61
CA PRO A 202 12.29 -25.11 10.83
C PRO A 202 12.22 -24.72 9.33
N ASP A 203 11.05 -24.41 8.83
CA ASP A 203 10.76 -23.94 7.47
C ASP A 203 10.87 -22.42 7.30
N GLY A 204 11.29 -21.71 8.36
CA GLY A 204 11.42 -20.25 8.38
C GLY A 204 10.08 -19.49 8.49
N ARG A 205 8.96 -20.19 8.66
CA ARG A 205 7.65 -19.57 8.81
C ARG A 205 7.38 -19.17 10.27
N PRO A 206 6.72 -18.02 10.50
CA PRO A 206 6.36 -17.60 11.84
C PRO A 206 5.34 -18.58 12.46
N ILE A 207 5.57 -18.92 13.73
CA ILE A 207 4.63 -19.71 14.54
C ILE A 207 3.75 -18.73 15.31
N PHE A 208 2.48 -18.65 14.91
CA PHE A 208 1.51 -17.81 15.60
C PHE A 208 0.83 -18.59 16.73
N THR A 209 1.05 -18.15 17.96
CA THR A 209 0.28 -18.60 19.12
C THR A 209 -1.18 -18.12 19.00
N ASP A 210 -2.09 -18.69 19.78
CA ASP A 210 -3.49 -18.26 19.77
C ASP A 210 -3.65 -16.80 20.23
N GLU A 211 -2.78 -16.32 21.13
CA GLU A 211 -2.72 -14.92 21.53
C GLU A 211 -2.34 -14.00 20.36
N ILE A 212 -1.28 -14.36 19.63
CA ILE A 212 -0.86 -13.59 18.43
C ILE A 212 -1.93 -13.60 17.35
N LYS A 213 -2.60 -14.75 17.12
CA LYS A 213 -3.73 -14.82 16.18
C LYS A 213 -4.88 -13.92 16.58
N ALA A 214 -5.19 -13.83 17.88
CA ALA A 214 -6.24 -12.93 18.39
C ALA A 214 -5.85 -11.45 18.19
N GLN A 215 -4.60 -11.08 18.44
CA GLN A 215 -4.08 -9.73 18.19
C GLN A 215 -4.10 -9.37 16.69
N LEU A 216 -3.68 -10.31 15.83
CA LEU A 216 -3.78 -10.15 14.37
C LEU A 216 -5.23 -9.93 13.91
N ALA A 217 -6.15 -10.74 14.42
CA ALA A 217 -7.58 -10.63 14.09
C ALA A 217 -8.16 -9.28 14.57
N GLU A 218 -7.74 -8.78 15.74
CA GLU A 218 -8.16 -7.46 16.20
C GLU A 218 -7.59 -6.34 15.32
N ARG A 219 -6.30 -6.42 14.96
CA ARG A 219 -5.66 -5.47 14.05
C ARG A 219 -6.37 -5.42 12.70
N MET A 220 -6.67 -6.57 12.12
CA MET A 220 -7.37 -6.65 10.83
C MET A 220 -8.76 -6.01 10.91
N ARG A 221 -9.50 -6.22 12.01
CA ARG A 221 -10.84 -5.64 12.22
C ARG A 221 -10.84 -4.12 12.36
N MET A 222 -9.68 -3.48 12.54
CA MET A 222 -9.58 -2.01 12.52
C MET A 222 -9.77 -1.44 11.12
N ASN A 223 -9.53 -2.25 10.09
CA ASN A 223 -9.82 -1.90 8.71
C ASN A 223 -11.31 -2.18 8.41
N VAL A 224 -12.19 -1.24 8.77
CA VAL A 224 -13.64 -1.32 8.52
C VAL A 224 -13.99 -1.01 7.05
N PRO A 225 -15.23 -1.25 6.59
CA PRO A 225 -15.64 -0.90 5.23
C PRO A 225 -15.44 0.58 4.94
N THR A 226 -14.94 0.90 3.74
CA THR A 226 -14.63 2.27 3.33
C THR A 226 -15.88 3.15 3.43
N GLY A 227 -15.71 4.32 4.05
CA GLY A 227 -16.78 5.27 4.33
C GLY A 227 -17.60 4.97 5.59
N THR A 228 -17.26 3.94 6.37
CA THR A 228 -17.93 3.63 7.64
C THR A 228 -17.07 3.91 8.87
N GLY A 229 -15.84 4.36 8.68
CA GLY A 229 -14.87 4.62 9.73
C GLY A 229 -14.70 6.12 10.04
N LEU A 230 -13.46 6.49 10.29
CA LEU A 230 -13.07 7.81 10.78
C LEU A 230 -12.67 8.79 9.67
N ILE A 231 -12.52 8.33 8.43
CA ILE A 231 -11.92 9.10 7.34
C ILE A 231 -12.99 9.83 6.54
N ASP A 232 -12.85 11.16 6.40
CA ASP A 232 -13.61 11.94 5.42
C ASP A 232 -12.93 11.83 4.04
N TRP A 233 -13.35 10.82 3.28
CA TRP A 233 -12.79 10.55 1.95
C TRP A 233 -13.01 11.68 0.95
N SER A 234 -14.09 12.46 1.10
CA SER A 234 -14.36 13.61 0.23
C SER A 234 -13.33 14.71 0.43
N GLU A 235 -12.96 15.00 1.69
CA GLU A 235 -11.95 16.00 1.99
C GLU A 235 -10.54 15.46 1.69
N VAL A 236 -10.24 14.19 1.98
CA VAL A 236 -8.96 13.54 1.60
C VAL A 236 -8.75 13.64 0.10
N LYS A 237 -9.75 13.25 -0.71
CA LYS A 237 -9.66 13.33 -2.18
C LYS A 237 -9.42 14.76 -2.65
N LYS A 238 -10.22 15.70 -2.19
CA LYS A 238 -10.09 17.11 -2.57
C LYS A 238 -8.69 17.65 -2.32
N VAL A 239 -8.12 17.35 -1.14
CA VAL A 239 -6.78 17.82 -0.78
C VAL A 239 -5.71 17.06 -1.55
N ALA A 240 -5.80 15.73 -1.65
CA ALA A 240 -4.83 14.92 -2.38
C ALA A 240 -4.78 15.27 -3.88
N ASP A 241 -5.93 15.46 -4.53
CA ASP A 241 -6.00 15.89 -5.93
C ASP A 241 -5.35 17.28 -6.12
N ALA A 242 -5.65 18.23 -5.22
CA ALA A 242 -5.06 19.58 -5.27
C ALA A 242 -3.53 19.54 -5.09
N GLN A 243 -3.00 18.55 -4.36
CA GLN A 243 -1.57 18.36 -4.14
C GLN A 243 -0.92 17.37 -5.12
N GLY A 244 -1.66 16.90 -6.12
CA GLY A 244 -1.11 16.17 -7.26
C GLY A 244 -1.13 14.65 -7.16
N ALA A 245 -1.96 14.06 -6.31
CA ALA A 245 -2.18 12.62 -6.28
C ALA A 245 -2.62 12.09 -7.66
N LYS A 246 -2.12 10.92 -8.04
CA LYS A 246 -2.31 10.29 -9.36
C LYS A 246 -3.17 9.03 -9.31
N ALA A 247 -3.28 8.40 -8.14
CA ALA A 247 -3.99 7.15 -7.97
C ALA A 247 -4.48 6.97 -6.54
N TYR A 248 -5.64 6.31 -6.44
CA TYR A 248 -6.22 5.83 -5.20
C TYR A 248 -6.28 4.31 -5.27
N VAL A 249 -5.67 3.63 -4.31
CA VAL A 249 -5.51 2.18 -4.29
C VAL A 249 -6.23 1.62 -3.07
N VAL A 250 -7.28 0.84 -3.29
CA VAL A 250 -8.02 0.16 -2.22
C VAL A 250 -7.17 -0.95 -1.63
N GLU A 251 -7.08 -1.01 -0.32
CA GLU A 251 -6.58 -2.17 0.40
C GLU A 251 -7.54 -2.61 1.49
N ARG A 252 -7.91 -3.88 1.45
CA ARG A 252 -8.75 -4.58 2.43
C ARG A 252 -7.96 -5.74 3.05
N GLU A 253 -7.83 -5.79 4.38
CA GLU A 253 -7.05 -6.83 5.05
C GLU A 253 -7.88 -8.04 5.48
N TRP A 254 -9.20 -7.91 5.59
CA TRP A 254 -10.10 -8.99 5.98
C TRP A 254 -11.49 -8.89 5.34
N ASP A 255 -12.14 -10.04 5.21
CA ASP A 255 -13.49 -10.21 4.72
C ASP A 255 -14.50 -10.16 5.88
N TYR A 256 -15.38 -9.18 5.88
CA TYR A 256 -16.46 -9.07 6.86
C TYR A 256 -17.79 -9.72 6.39
N LYS A 257 -17.77 -10.36 5.21
CA LYS A 257 -18.93 -10.97 4.55
C LYS A 257 -18.69 -12.38 4.01
N ASP A 258 -17.67 -13.09 4.46
CA ASP A 258 -17.26 -14.41 3.95
C ASP A 258 -16.98 -14.44 2.42
N ASP A 259 -16.90 -13.26 1.77
CA ASP A 259 -16.57 -13.06 0.35
C ASP A 259 -15.80 -11.76 0.19
N ILE A 260 -14.50 -11.90 0.02
CA ILE A 260 -13.60 -10.73 -0.12
C ILE A 260 -13.91 -9.90 -1.36
N PHE A 261 -14.35 -10.52 -2.46
CA PHE A 261 -14.71 -9.76 -3.66
C PHE A 261 -15.95 -8.89 -3.44
N GLN A 262 -16.90 -9.33 -2.62
CA GLN A 262 -18.02 -8.49 -2.23
C GLN A 262 -17.57 -7.31 -1.37
N CYS A 263 -16.61 -7.54 -0.45
CA CYS A 263 -16.05 -6.48 0.39
C CYS A 263 -15.33 -5.40 -0.45
N VAL A 264 -14.40 -5.80 -1.32
CA VAL A 264 -13.66 -4.85 -2.16
C VAL A 264 -14.56 -4.19 -3.23
N LYS A 265 -15.65 -4.84 -3.63
CA LYS A 265 -16.66 -4.22 -4.49
C LYS A 265 -17.37 -3.07 -3.78
N GLU A 266 -17.76 -3.23 -2.52
CA GLU A 266 -18.38 -2.17 -1.72
C GLU A 266 -17.43 -1.00 -1.49
N ASP A 267 -16.14 -1.26 -1.24
CA ASP A 267 -15.12 -0.24 -1.15
C ASP A 267 -14.99 0.55 -2.47
N TRP A 268 -14.98 -0.15 -3.61
CA TRP A 268 -14.97 0.47 -4.93
C TRP A 268 -16.22 1.28 -5.20
N GLU A 269 -17.42 0.74 -4.90
CA GLU A 269 -18.70 1.42 -5.09
C GLU A 269 -18.79 2.71 -4.29
N PHE A 270 -18.22 2.74 -3.08
CA PHE A 270 -18.13 3.95 -2.28
C PHE A 270 -17.20 4.97 -2.90
N LEU A 271 -15.93 4.58 -3.12
CA LEU A 271 -14.91 5.50 -3.59
C LEU A 271 -15.15 6.03 -5.01
N SER A 272 -15.79 5.24 -5.88
CA SER A 272 -16.15 5.69 -7.23
C SER A 272 -17.16 6.83 -7.25
N LYS A 273 -17.90 7.06 -6.15
CA LYS A 273 -18.89 8.14 -6.00
C LYS A 273 -18.31 9.38 -5.29
N VAL A 274 -17.17 9.25 -4.64
CA VAL A 274 -16.40 10.35 -4.04
C VAL A 274 -15.53 11.01 -5.13
#